data_0f7ae250d2a0e2e1ba99f31f383bf7a0
#
_entry.id   0f7ae250d2a0e2e1ba99f31f383bf7a0
#
_cell.length_a   1.000
_cell.length_b   1.000
_cell.length_c   1.000
_cell.angle_alpha   90.00
_cell.angle_beta   90.00
_cell.angle_gamma   90.00
#
_symmetry.space_group_name_H-M   'P 1'
#
loop_
_entity.id
_entity.type
_entity.pdbx_description
1 polymer ?
#
loop_
_entity_poly.entity_id
_entity_poly.type
_entity_poly.pdbx_seq_one_letter_code
_entity_poly.pdbx_strand_id
1 'polypeptide(L)'
;LLFIAVAVIAPLGEELLFRGFLQQILEKHWRDVTRAILVTSLFFAMIHMNPYWFIQIYILGILLGFLAWKTNSVIPPLILHSINNTMAMVFSFTEIEKNDVYIFHGHVAPWFLLFALYAVFRGFKNINNVKE
;
A
#
# COMPACT_ATOMS: atom_id res chain seq x y z
N LEU A 1 -19.67 11.95 0.53
CA LEU A 1 -19.65 11.10 -0.66
C LEU A 1 -18.21 10.87 -1.16
N LEU A 2 -17.40 11.93 -1.34
CA LEU A 2 -16.01 11.83 -1.80
C LEU A 2 -15.15 10.93 -0.89
N PHE A 3 -15.28 11.05 0.42
CA PHE A 3 -14.56 10.21 1.37
C PHE A 3 -14.80 8.71 1.15
N ILE A 4 -16.07 8.31 1.02
CA ILE A 4 -16.43 6.91 0.77
C ILE A 4 -15.87 6.43 -0.58
N ALA A 5 -15.95 7.28 -1.60
CA ALA A 5 -15.43 6.94 -2.92
C ALA A 5 -13.92 6.68 -2.90
N VAL A 6 -13.13 7.55 -2.28
CA VAL A 6 -11.66 7.49 -2.27
C VAL A 6 -11.13 6.49 -1.24
N ALA A 7 -11.75 6.43 -0.05
CA ALA A 7 -11.24 5.59 1.04
C ALA A 7 -11.75 4.14 1.00
N VAL A 8 -12.86 3.87 0.30
CA VAL A 8 -13.47 2.52 0.30
C VAL A 8 -13.67 1.99 -1.10
N ILE A 9 -14.41 2.71 -1.95
CA ILE A 9 -14.83 2.18 -3.26
C ILE A 9 -13.64 2.02 -4.21
N ALA A 10 -12.77 3.02 -4.31
CA ALA A 10 -11.59 2.96 -5.16
C ALA A 10 -10.64 1.84 -4.71
N PRO A 11 -10.19 1.76 -3.44
CA PRO A 11 -9.39 0.64 -2.96
C PRO A 11 -10.03 -0.72 -3.21
N LEU A 12 -11.34 -0.87 -3.02
CA LEU A 12 -12.03 -2.12 -3.27
C LEU A 12 -11.91 -2.55 -4.75
N GLY A 13 -12.21 -1.65 -5.68
CA GLY A 13 -12.11 -1.91 -7.11
C GLY A 13 -10.68 -2.24 -7.53
N GLU A 14 -9.71 -1.48 -7.03
CA GLU A 14 -8.30 -1.66 -7.33
C GLU A 14 -7.75 -2.97 -6.76
N GLU A 15 -8.03 -3.32 -5.51
CA GLU A 15 -7.55 -4.58 -4.93
C GLU A 15 -8.18 -5.81 -5.61
N LEU A 16 -9.46 -5.75 -5.98
CA LEU A 16 -10.08 -6.83 -6.74
C LEU A 16 -9.45 -7.00 -8.12
N LEU A 17 -9.17 -5.89 -8.81
CA LEU A 17 -8.55 -5.92 -10.14
C LEU A 17 -7.09 -6.39 -10.08
N PHE A 18 -6.28 -5.79 -9.19
CA PHE A 18 -4.84 -6.04 -9.17
C PHE A 18 -4.49 -7.31 -8.41
N ARG A 19 -5.00 -7.53 -7.20
CA ARG A 19 -4.65 -8.68 -6.34
C ARG A 19 -5.60 -9.84 -6.51
N GLY A 20 -6.89 -9.55 -6.72
CA GLY A 20 -7.88 -10.59 -6.98
C GLY A 20 -7.79 -11.20 -8.36
N PHE A 21 -7.38 -10.44 -9.37
CA PHE A 21 -7.38 -10.91 -10.77
C PHE A 21 -5.97 -10.91 -11.38
N LEU A 22 -5.35 -9.76 -11.63
CA LEU A 22 -4.11 -9.66 -12.40
C LEU A 22 -2.96 -10.42 -11.75
N GLN A 23 -2.70 -10.20 -10.48
CA GLN A 23 -1.61 -10.88 -9.76
C GLN A 23 -1.76 -12.39 -9.78
N GLN A 24 -2.98 -12.90 -9.53
CA GLN A 24 -3.23 -14.34 -9.52
C GLN A 24 -3.02 -14.99 -10.89
N ILE A 25 -3.39 -14.30 -11.98
CA ILE A 25 -3.14 -14.78 -13.34
C ILE A 25 -1.63 -14.86 -13.60
N LEU A 26 -0.89 -13.80 -13.24
CA LEU A 26 0.56 -13.76 -13.45
C LEU A 26 1.29 -14.81 -12.59
N GLU A 27 0.87 -15.00 -11.33
CA GLU A 27 1.41 -16.06 -10.46
C GLU A 27 1.24 -17.45 -11.07
N LYS A 28 0.05 -17.74 -11.59
CA LYS A 28 -0.24 -19.04 -12.25
C LYS A 28 0.54 -19.22 -13.54
N HIS A 29 0.66 -18.15 -14.34
CA HIS A 29 1.31 -18.21 -15.65
C HIS A 29 2.84 -18.33 -15.54
N TRP A 30 3.45 -17.52 -14.67
CA TRP A 30 4.92 -17.49 -14.55
C TRP A 30 5.47 -18.46 -13.50
N ARG A 31 4.63 -18.94 -12.59
CA ARG A 31 5.03 -19.71 -11.41
C ARG A 31 6.12 -19.02 -10.56
N ASP A 32 6.16 -17.71 -10.64
CA ASP A 32 7.09 -16.82 -9.95
C ASP A 32 6.30 -15.71 -9.29
N VAL A 33 6.09 -15.85 -7.98
CA VAL A 33 5.31 -14.94 -7.16
C VAL A 33 5.97 -13.57 -7.09
N THR A 34 7.29 -13.52 -6.95
CA THR A 34 8.02 -12.24 -6.84
C THR A 34 7.84 -11.42 -8.11
N ARG A 35 8.01 -12.06 -9.26
CA ARG A 35 7.82 -11.42 -10.55
C ARG A 35 6.38 -10.95 -10.75
N ALA A 36 5.40 -11.76 -10.37
CA ALA A 36 3.98 -11.40 -10.45
C ALA A 36 3.67 -10.17 -9.59
N ILE A 37 4.14 -10.13 -8.35
CA ILE A 37 3.96 -8.98 -7.46
C ILE A 37 4.61 -7.72 -8.05
N LEU A 38 5.86 -7.78 -8.49
CA LEU A 38 6.57 -6.62 -9.01
C LEU A 38 5.89 -6.05 -10.25
N VAL A 39 5.49 -6.90 -11.19
CA VAL A 39 4.83 -6.45 -12.43
C VAL A 39 3.42 -5.91 -12.15
N THR A 40 2.64 -6.58 -11.31
CA THR A 40 1.31 -6.07 -10.90
C THR A 40 1.42 -4.71 -10.21
N SER A 41 2.42 -4.54 -9.34
CA SER A 41 2.65 -3.28 -8.63
C SER A 41 3.09 -2.16 -9.59
N LEU A 42 3.84 -2.50 -10.63
CA LEU A 42 4.23 -1.56 -11.68
C LEU A 42 2.99 -1.03 -12.41
N PHE A 43 2.10 -1.91 -12.86
CA PHE A 43 0.83 -1.50 -13.48
C PHE A 43 -0.05 -0.70 -12.53
N PHE A 44 -0.10 -1.10 -11.26
CA PHE A 44 -0.82 -0.36 -10.23
C PHE A 44 -0.30 1.08 -10.08
N ALA A 45 1.02 1.28 -10.06
CA ALA A 45 1.60 2.61 -10.00
C ALA A 45 1.37 3.42 -11.29
N MET A 46 1.43 2.78 -12.45
CA MET A 46 1.26 3.44 -13.75
C MET A 46 -0.15 4.02 -13.93
N ILE A 47 -1.21 3.32 -13.48
CA ILE A 47 -2.59 3.82 -13.64
C ILE A 47 -2.87 5.09 -12.84
N HIS A 48 -2.09 5.37 -11.80
CA HIS A 48 -2.23 6.60 -11.01
C HIS A 48 -1.72 7.84 -11.75
N MET A 49 -0.98 7.68 -12.85
CA MET A 49 -0.52 8.74 -13.77
C MET A 49 0.15 9.93 -13.06
N ASN A 50 0.78 9.71 -11.92
CA ASN A 50 1.43 10.73 -11.13
C ASN A 50 2.93 10.42 -10.95
N PRO A 51 3.82 11.09 -11.71
CA PRO A 51 5.25 10.80 -11.67
C PRO A 51 5.91 11.12 -10.33
N TYR A 52 5.38 12.09 -9.58
CA TYR A 52 5.94 12.49 -8.29
C TYR A 52 5.73 11.42 -7.20
N TRP A 53 4.58 10.74 -7.24
CA TRP A 53 4.22 9.69 -6.28
C TRP A 53 4.48 8.27 -6.79
N PHE A 54 4.98 8.13 -8.01
CA PHE A 54 5.14 6.84 -8.69
C PHE A 54 5.90 5.82 -7.84
N ILE A 55 7.08 6.19 -7.33
CA ILE A 55 7.92 5.28 -6.52
C ILE A 55 7.19 4.88 -5.23
N GLN A 56 6.55 5.83 -4.56
CA GLN A 56 5.81 5.56 -3.33
C GLN A 56 4.63 4.62 -3.58
N ILE A 57 3.87 4.86 -4.64
CA ILE A 57 2.73 4.01 -5.03
C ILE A 57 3.21 2.62 -5.45
N TYR A 58 4.35 2.54 -6.14
CA TYR A 58 4.96 1.26 -6.53
C TYR A 58 5.35 0.43 -5.30
N ILE A 59 6.02 1.04 -4.32
CA ILE A 59 6.41 0.38 -3.06
C ILE A 59 5.16 -0.07 -2.27
N LEU A 60 4.15 0.79 -2.18
CA LEU A 60 2.86 0.40 -1.59
C LEU A 60 2.25 -0.79 -2.34
N GLY A 61 2.28 -0.76 -3.67
CA GLY A 61 1.82 -1.85 -4.52
C GLY A 61 2.49 -3.19 -4.20
N ILE A 62 3.81 -3.19 -4.02
CA ILE A 62 4.58 -4.39 -3.63
C ILE A 62 4.13 -4.91 -2.27
N LEU A 63 3.97 -4.01 -1.29
CA LEU A 63 3.50 -4.38 0.06
C LEU A 63 2.11 -5.01 0.03
N LEU A 64 1.18 -4.41 -0.70
CA LEU A 64 -0.18 -4.93 -0.86
C LEU A 64 -0.20 -6.28 -1.59
N GLY A 65 0.62 -6.42 -2.64
CA GLY A 65 0.76 -7.68 -3.38
C GLY A 65 1.36 -8.80 -2.54
N PHE A 66 2.40 -8.50 -1.76
CA PHE A 66 2.97 -9.43 -0.80
C PHE A 66 1.93 -9.87 0.25
N LEU A 67 1.15 -8.93 0.77
CA LEU A 67 0.13 -9.21 1.77
C LEU A 67 -0.97 -10.12 1.22
N ALA A 68 -1.43 -9.84 -0.02
CA ALA A 68 -2.40 -10.68 -0.72
C ALA A 68 -1.89 -12.13 -0.90
N TRP A 69 -0.67 -12.27 -1.37
CA TRP A 69 -0.04 -13.58 -1.53
C TRP A 69 0.13 -14.31 -0.20
N LYS A 70 0.69 -13.62 0.82
CA LYS A 70 1.00 -14.24 2.12
C LYS A 70 -0.25 -14.71 2.85
N THR A 71 -1.34 -13.97 2.75
CA THR A 71 -2.62 -14.28 3.41
C THR A 71 -3.59 -15.08 2.54
N ASN A 72 -3.27 -15.23 1.25
CA ASN A 72 -4.17 -15.80 0.23
C ASN A 72 -5.56 -15.13 0.24
N SER A 73 -5.59 -13.81 0.44
CA SER A 73 -6.81 -13.03 0.59
C SER A 73 -6.59 -11.58 0.13
N VAL A 74 -7.61 -10.99 -0.49
CA VAL A 74 -7.61 -9.56 -0.86
C VAL A 74 -8.04 -8.64 0.29
N ILE A 75 -8.54 -9.19 1.40
CA ILE A 75 -9.08 -8.40 2.53
C ILE A 75 -7.97 -7.64 3.27
N PRO A 76 -6.84 -8.25 3.70
CA PRO A 76 -5.78 -7.54 4.38
C PRO A 76 -5.18 -6.40 3.55
N PRO A 77 -4.81 -6.58 2.25
CA PRO A 77 -4.35 -5.47 1.44
C PRO A 77 -5.43 -4.39 1.23
N LEU A 78 -6.71 -4.76 1.08
CA LEU A 78 -7.81 -3.79 0.99
C LEU A 78 -7.88 -2.90 2.23
N ILE A 79 -7.81 -3.48 3.43
CA ILE A 79 -7.82 -2.72 4.70
C ILE A 79 -6.63 -1.76 4.76
N LEU A 80 -5.43 -2.25 4.46
CA LEU A 80 -4.23 -1.42 4.47
C LEU A 80 -4.31 -0.28 3.45
N HIS A 81 -4.78 -0.57 2.25
CA HIS A 81 -4.97 0.42 1.18
C HIS A 81 -6.00 1.48 1.58
N SER A 82 -7.16 1.07 2.13
CA SER A 82 -8.20 1.98 2.62
C SER A 82 -7.69 2.89 3.75
N ILE A 83 -6.89 2.35 4.68
CA ILE A 83 -6.24 3.14 5.73
C ILE A 83 -5.27 4.15 5.12
N ASN A 84 -4.43 3.73 4.17
CA ASN A 84 -3.49 4.63 3.49
C ASN A 84 -4.21 5.80 2.80
N ASN A 85 -5.28 5.52 2.05
CA ASN A 85 -6.05 6.56 1.37
C ASN A 85 -6.79 7.47 2.35
N THR A 86 -7.31 6.92 3.44
CA THR A 86 -7.93 7.68 4.53
C THR A 86 -6.93 8.64 5.15
N MET A 87 -5.73 8.17 5.48
CA MET A 87 -4.67 9.01 6.05
C MET A 87 -4.23 10.12 5.10
N ALA A 88 -4.01 9.80 3.83
CA ALA A 88 -3.67 10.78 2.81
C ALA A 88 -4.76 11.87 2.69
N MET A 89 -6.04 11.47 2.75
CA MET A 89 -7.16 12.39 2.69
C MET A 89 -7.25 13.26 3.95
N VAL A 90 -7.09 12.68 5.14
CA VAL A 90 -7.06 13.44 6.40
C VAL A 90 -5.92 14.46 6.37
N PHE A 91 -4.73 14.07 5.94
CA PHE A 91 -3.59 14.99 5.85
C PHE A 91 -3.81 16.12 4.84
N SER A 92 -4.54 15.87 3.75
CA SER A 92 -4.86 16.91 2.76
C SER A 92 -5.85 17.96 3.28
N PHE A 93 -6.69 17.61 4.27
CA PHE A 93 -7.66 18.52 4.89
C PHE A 93 -7.14 19.19 6.17
N THR A 94 -6.08 18.68 6.76
CA THR A 94 -5.49 19.23 7.97
C THR A 94 -4.20 19.95 7.60
N GLU A 95 -3.97 21.14 8.16
CA GLU A 95 -2.70 21.87 7.99
C GLU A 95 -1.54 21.18 8.77
N ILE A 96 -1.51 19.84 8.75
CA ILE A 96 -0.48 19.05 9.45
C ILE A 96 0.92 19.34 8.90
N GLU A 97 1.01 19.82 7.65
CA GLU A 97 2.28 20.28 7.07
C GLU A 97 2.97 21.39 7.87
N LYS A 98 2.23 22.10 8.74
CA LYS A 98 2.78 23.12 9.66
C LYS A 98 3.13 22.55 11.04
N ASN A 99 2.93 21.26 11.26
CA ASN A 99 3.15 20.65 12.57
C ASN A 99 4.58 20.11 12.69
N ASP A 100 5.40 20.71 13.55
CA ASP A 100 6.79 20.36 13.80
C ASP A 100 7.01 18.91 14.26
N VAL A 101 5.95 18.23 14.70
CA VAL A 101 6.02 16.80 15.07
C VAL A 101 6.14 15.90 13.85
N TYR A 102 5.47 16.25 12.74
CA TYR A 102 5.47 15.47 11.51
C TYR A 102 6.49 15.97 10.49
N ILE A 103 6.67 17.30 10.39
CA ILE A 103 7.59 17.95 9.47
C ILE A 103 8.80 18.50 10.24
N PHE A 104 9.99 18.09 9.82
CA PHE A 104 11.25 18.60 10.33
C PHE A 104 12.09 19.13 9.16
N HIS A 105 12.39 20.44 9.16
CA HIS A 105 13.10 21.13 8.07
C HIS A 105 12.51 20.90 6.66
N GLY A 106 11.15 20.87 6.54
CA GLY A 106 10.45 20.68 5.26
C GLY A 106 10.41 19.24 4.76
N HIS A 107 10.84 18.27 5.56
CA HIS A 107 10.81 16.85 5.26
C HIS A 107 10.06 16.07 6.35
N VAL A 108 9.63 14.85 6.03
CA VAL A 108 9.03 13.95 7.04
C VAL A 108 10.04 13.73 8.17
N ALA A 109 9.59 13.94 9.40
CA ALA A 109 10.44 13.85 10.57
C ALA A 109 11.12 12.47 10.70
N PRO A 110 12.44 12.39 10.95
CA PRO A 110 13.19 11.14 11.01
C PRO A 110 12.61 10.13 12.02
N TRP A 111 12.11 10.59 13.16
CA TRP A 111 11.50 9.72 14.17
C TRP A 111 10.21 9.07 13.68
N PHE A 112 9.44 9.78 12.85
CA PHE A 112 8.24 9.22 12.23
C PHE A 112 8.59 8.11 11.23
N LEU A 113 9.64 8.32 10.42
CA LEU A 113 10.15 7.30 9.49
C LEU A 113 10.67 6.07 10.24
N LEU A 114 11.41 6.27 11.33
CA LEU A 114 11.91 5.17 12.17
C LEU A 114 10.76 4.37 12.78
N PHE A 115 9.74 5.06 13.29
CA PHE A 115 8.53 4.39 13.81
C PHE A 115 7.79 3.59 12.73
N ALA A 116 7.62 4.18 11.54
CA ALA A 116 6.98 3.50 10.42
C ALA A 116 7.77 2.24 9.98
N LEU A 117 9.10 2.34 9.87
CA LEU A 117 9.98 1.20 9.56
C LEU A 117 9.89 0.11 10.64
N TYR A 118 9.90 0.50 11.91
CA TYR A 118 9.72 -0.45 13.02
C TYR A 118 8.37 -1.16 12.97
N ALA A 119 7.28 -0.42 12.73
CA ALA A 119 5.93 -0.98 12.61
C ALA A 119 5.83 -1.99 11.45
N VAL A 120 6.40 -1.64 10.29
CA VAL A 120 6.48 -2.54 9.13
C VAL A 120 7.27 -3.80 9.48
N PHE A 121 8.47 -3.65 10.07
CA PHE A 121 9.30 -4.79 10.48
C PHE A 121 8.57 -5.73 11.46
N ARG A 122 7.90 -5.16 12.47
CA ARG A 122 7.10 -5.93 13.45
C ARG A 122 5.93 -6.64 12.77
N GLY A 123 5.25 -5.96 11.84
CA GLY A 123 4.15 -6.55 11.07
C GLY A 123 4.62 -7.76 10.24
N PHE A 124 5.72 -7.64 9.51
CA PHE A 124 6.30 -8.75 8.74
C PHE A 124 6.72 -9.93 9.63
N LYS A 125 7.37 -9.65 10.77
CA LYS A 125 7.76 -10.70 11.74
C LYS A 125 6.53 -11.45 12.25
N ASN A 126 5.46 -10.74 12.62
CA ASN A 126 4.24 -11.38 13.11
C ASN A 126 3.55 -12.24 12.04
N ILE A 127 3.49 -11.76 10.79
CA ILE A 127 2.91 -12.53 9.67
C ILE A 127 3.69 -13.82 9.41
N ASN A 128 5.02 -13.79 9.57
CA ASN A 128 5.85 -15.00 9.39
C ASN A 128 5.64 -16.03 10.51
N ASN A 129 5.42 -15.58 11.74
CA ASN A 129 5.22 -16.46 12.88
C ASN A 129 3.84 -17.16 12.90
N VAL A 130 2.85 -16.66 12.16
CA VAL A 130 1.50 -17.27 12.08
C VAL A 130 1.47 -18.56 11.25
N LYS A 131 2.56 -18.92 10.58
CA LYS A 131 2.64 -20.13 9.71
C LYS A 131 3.41 -21.31 10.33
N GLU A 132 3.87 -21.17 11.56
CA GLU A 132 4.38 -22.30 12.37
C GLU A 132 3.29 -22.81 13.31
#